data_486aea14909a864f724b780b9f6e2dbd
#
_entry.id   486aea14909a864f724b780b9f6e2dbd
#
_cell.length_a   1.000
_cell.length_b   1.000
_cell.length_c   1.000
_cell.angle_alpha   90.00
_cell.angle_beta   90.00
_cell.angle_gamma   90.00
#
_symmetry.space_group_name_H-M   'P 1'
#
loop_
_entity.id
_entity.type
_entity.pdbx_description
1 polymer ?
#
loop_
_entity_poly.entity_id
_entity_poly.type
_entity_poly.pdbx_seq_one_letter_code
_entity_poly.pdbx_strand_id
1 'polypeptide(L)'
;MSALCLAAAAFGQPAPKIQALIITGQNGHDWRAVTPILRKALEDTGRFEVRVTEEFRGATAATLAPYDLVIVNYFDRNNKALWWGESAQAALVDFVRAGKGLVVYHFSVAAFNGWEQWEKLCGGNWRPNQGHHSPKHDFMVEIIDREHPITKGLPPKLLQPDDELYANLRWQPRENYRILATAWDDHSLYGGKARQPTAGPGLDHPMLWVSEQGAGRVFVTALGHDAPAVSTPTFQTTFTRGAEWAATGKVTLPLP
;
A
#
# COMPACT_ATOMS: atom_id res chain seq x y z
N MET A 1 18.32 17.28 58.92
CA MET A 1 17.14 16.64 58.33
C MET A 1 17.23 16.83 56.82
N SER A 2 17.71 15.80 56.10
CA SER A 2 17.84 15.86 54.63
C SER A 2 16.57 15.28 53.99
N ALA A 3 15.86 16.11 53.24
CA ALA A 3 14.69 15.69 52.52
C ALA A 3 15.13 14.99 51.21
N LEU A 4 14.85 13.71 51.09
CA LEU A 4 15.05 12.93 49.87
C LEU A 4 13.87 13.23 48.90
N CYS A 5 14.11 14.01 47.86
CA CYS A 5 13.15 14.15 46.76
C CYS A 5 13.18 12.88 45.87
N LEU A 6 12.19 12.01 45.96
CA LEU A 6 11.94 10.96 44.99
C LEU A 6 11.42 11.61 43.70
N ALA A 7 12.23 11.59 42.64
CA ALA A 7 11.76 11.90 41.31
C ALA A 7 10.94 10.69 40.81
N ALA A 8 9.63 10.83 40.73
CA ALA A 8 8.77 9.85 40.06
C ALA A 8 9.06 9.89 38.56
N ALA A 9 9.60 8.80 38.04
CA ALA A 9 9.72 8.60 36.59
C ALA A 9 8.30 8.53 36.01
N ALA A 10 7.92 9.56 35.26
CA ALA A 10 6.69 9.55 34.47
C ALA A 10 6.85 8.49 33.35
N PHE A 11 6.30 7.32 33.56
CA PHE A 11 6.11 6.37 32.49
C PHE A 11 5.15 7.01 31.48
N GLY A 12 5.71 7.48 30.35
CA GLY A 12 4.93 8.06 29.28
C GLY A 12 3.84 7.07 28.83
N GLN A 13 2.60 7.53 28.75
CA GLN A 13 1.51 6.73 28.20
C GLN A 13 1.90 6.27 26.78
N PRO A 14 1.69 4.99 26.42
CA PRO A 14 1.95 4.53 25.05
C PRO A 14 1.17 5.40 24.07
N ALA A 15 1.80 5.76 22.96
CA ALA A 15 1.13 6.55 21.92
C ALA A 15 -0.17 5.86 21.48
N PRO A 16 -1.25 6.61 21.25
CA PRO A 16 -2.52 6.02 20.83
C PRO A 16 -2.33 5.20 19.55
N LYS A 17 -3.03 4.06 19.46
CA LYS A 17 -2.98 3.20 18.28
C LYS A 17 -3.62 3.89 17.09
N ILE A 18 -3.05 3.68 15.91
CA ILE A 18 -3.61 4.11 14.63
C ILE A 18 -4.85 3.25 14.34
N GLN A 19 -5.99 3.89 14.15
CA GLN A 19 -7.22 3.22 13.78
C GLN A 19 -7.25 2.98 12.28
N ALA A 20 -7.18 1.73 11.85
CA ALA A 20 -7.08 1.34 10.46
C ALA A 20 -8.31 0.54 9.99
N LEU A 21 -8.78 0.82 8.77
CA LEU A 21 -9.83 0.07 8.10
C LEU A 21 -9.28 -0.59 6.85
N ILE A 22 -9.37 -1.92 6.74
CA ILE A 22 -9.13 -2.65 5.50
C ILE A 22 -10.46 -2.81 4.76
N ILE A 23 -10.54 -2.27 3.55
CA ILE A 23 -11.66 -2.46 2.63
C ILE A 23 -11.30 -3.59 1.68
N THR A 24 -12.12 -4.63 1.64
CA THR A 24 -11.92 -5.85 0.84
C THR A 24 -13.25 -6.40 0.31
N GLY A 25 -13.40 -7.71 0.10
CA GLY A 25 -14.65 -8.37 -0.28
C GLY A 25 -14.74 -8.73 -1.77
N GLN A 26 -13.93 -8.12 -2.61
CA GLN A 26 -13.83 -8.39 -4.04
C GLN A 26 -12.41 -8.15 -4.54
N ASN A 27 -11.82 -9.13 -5.24
CA ASN A 27 -10.52 -8.98 -5.90
C ASN A 27 -10.34 -10.03 -7.01
N GLY A 28 -9.33 -9.89 -7.86
CA GLY A 28 -8.84 -10.91 -8.79
C GLY A 28 -8.01 -12.00 -8.10
N HIS A 29 -7.39 -11.64 -6.98
CA HIS A 29 -6.53 -12.49 -6.16
C HIS A 29 -7.28 -13.05 -4.95
N ASP A 30 -6.66 -13.98 -4.21
CA ASP A 30 -7.25 -14.57 -2.99
C ASP A 30 -7.21 -13.59 -1.82
N TRP A 31 -8.10 -12.61 -1.85
CA TRP A 31 -8.22 -11.62 -0.79
C TRP A 31 -8.61 -12.23 0.57
N ARG A 32 -9.28 -13.40 0.58
CA ARG A 32 -9.67 -14.09 1.80
C ARG A 32 -8.47 -14.64 2.56
N ALA A 33 -7.48 -15.20 1.84
CA ALA A 33 -6.23 -15.66 2.43
C ALA A 33 -5.32 -14.49 2.83
N VAL A 34 -5.28 -13.43 2.02
CA VAL A 34 -4.36 -12.30 2.21
C VAL A 34 -4.81 -11.33 3.31
N THR A 35 -6.10 -10.98 3.35
CA THR A 35 -6.60 -9.95 4.29
C THR A 35 -6.27 -10.24 5.77
N PRO A 36 -6.41 -11.47 6.29
CA PRO A 36 -6.01 -11.78 7.67
C PRO A 36 -4.52 -11.56 7.93
N ILE A 37 -3.65 -11.81 6.93
CA ILE A 37 -2.20 -11.63 7.05
C ILE A 37 -1.87 -10.13 7.09
N LEU A 38 -2.48 -9.31 6.21
CA LEU A 38 -2.31 -7.86 6.24
C LEU A 38 -2.73 -7.26 7.59
N ARG A 39 -3.89 -7.69 8.10
CA ARG A 39 -4.38 -7.30 9.42
C ARG A 39 -3.37 -7.68 10.51
N LYS A 40 -2.94 -8.94 10.53
CA LYS A 40 -2.01 -9.44 11.53
C LYS A 40 -0.67 -8.70 11.48
N ALA A 41 -0.12 -8.46 10.29
CA ALA A 41 1.14 -7.73 10.12
C ALA A 41 1.09 -6.34 10.76
N LEU A 42 -0.03 -5.62 10.66
CA LEU A 42 -0.23 -4.32 11.30
C LEU A 42 -0.40 -4.45 12.83
N GLU A 43 -1.27 -5.37 13.28
CA GLU A 43 -1.57 -5.55 14.71
C GLU A 43 -0.37 -6.05 15.51
N ASP A 44 0.47 -6.94 14.92
CA ASP A 44 1.69 -7.46 15.55
C ASP A 44 2.72 -6.36 15.86
N THR A 45 2.69 -5.24 15.16
CA THR A 45 3.54 -4.09 15.49
C THR A 45 3.17 -3.43 16.83
N GLY A 46 1.99 -3.72 17.37
CA GLY A 46 1.42 -3.04 18.52
C GLY A 46 0.95 -1.59 18.24
N ARG A 47 1.22 -1.06 17.05
CA ARG A 47 0.97 0.33 16.66
C ARG A 47 -0.42 0.57 16.10
N PHE A 48 -1.09 -0.49 15.60
CA PHE A 48 -2.39 -0.39 14.92
C PHE A 48 -3.50 -1.13 15.67
N GLU A 49 -4.72 -0.66 15.47
CA GLU A 49 -5.96 -1.38 15.70
C GLU A 49 -6.70 -1.47 14.38
N VAL A 50 -6.99 -2.69 13.90
CA VAL A 50 -7.44 -2.91 12.53
C VAL A 50 -8.84 -3.48 12.49
N ARG A 51 -9.72 -2.84 11.74
CA ARG A 51 -11.02 -3.38 11.35
C ARG A 51 -11.03 -3.74 9.87
N VAL A 52 -11.89 -4.68 9.50
CA VAL A 52 -12.05 -5.16 8.12
C VAL A 52 -13.50 -5.01 7.73
N THR A 53 -13.75 -4.54 6.50
CA THR A 53 -15.08 -4.55 5.90
C THR A 53 -15.03 -5.18 4.52
N GLU A 54 -16.00 -6.04 4.21
CA GLU A 54 -16.19 -6.61 2.88
C GLU A 54 -17.24 -5.84 2.06
N GLU A 55 -17.88 -4.85 2.67
CA GLU A 55 -18.85 -3.99 2.01
C GLU A 55 -18.56 -2.52 2.33
N PHE A 56 -18.39 -1.72 1.29
CA PHE A 56 -18.11 -0.28 1.44
C PHE A 56 -19.14 0.58 0.71
N ARG A 57 -20.08 -0.01 -0.03
CA ARG A 57 -21.18 0.73 -0.66
C ARG A 57 -22.04 1.41 0.40
N GLY A 58 -22.41 2.66 0.13
CA GLY A 58 -23.18 3.46 1.07
C GLY A 58 -22.37 4.05 2.23
N ALA A 59 -21.06 3.84 2.28
CA ALA A 59 -20.21 4.51 3.25
C ALA A 59 -20.28 6.03 3.09
N THR A 60 -20.07 6.72 4.21
CA THR A 60 -20.12 8.19 4.31
C THR A 60 -18.93 8.70 5.10
N ALA A 61 -18.80 10.02 5.22
CA ALA A 61 -17.79 10.62 6.09
C ALA A 61 -17.91 10.13 7.55
N ALA A 62 -19.11 9.90 8.04
CA ALA A 62 -19.34 9.36 9.39
C ALA A 62 -18.81 7.92 9.53
N THR A 63 -18.89 7.09 8.47
CA THR A 63 -18.32 5.75 8.43
C THR A 63 -16.79 5.78 8.61
N LEU A 64 -16.13 6.76 8.01
CA LEU A 64 -14.68 6.89 8.03
C LEU A 64 -14.16 7.72 9.21
N ALA A 65 -15.00 8.50 9.89
CA ALA A 65 -14.59 9.39 10.96
C ALA A 65 -13.74 8.74 12.09
N PRO A 66 -13.97 7.47 12.50
CA PRO A 66 -13.15 6.83 13.54
C PRO A 66 -11.74 6.45 13.10
N TYR A 67 -11.42 6.48 11.80
CA TYR A 67 -10.17 5.94 11.28
C TYR A 67 -9.14 7.01 10.98
N ASP A 68 -7.87 6.61 11.04
CA ASP A 68 -6.70 7.40 10.65
C ASP A 68 -6.13 6.91 9.31
N LEU A 69 -6.44 5.67 8.97
CA LEU A 69 -5.90 4.96 7.81
C LEU A 69 -6.97 4.09 7.14
N VAL A 70 -7.03 4.14 5.82
CA VAL A 70 -7.75 3.16 5.00
C VAL A 70 -6.74 2.35 4.19
N ILE A 71 -6.90 1.03 4.15
CA ILE A 71 -6.15 0.12 3.28
C ILE A 71 -7.12 -0.49 2.29
N VAL A 72 -6.86 -0.37 1.00
CA VAL A 72 -7.70 -0.93 -0.04
C VAL A 72 -7.06 -2.19 -0.61
N ASN A 73 -7.73 -3.33 -0.37
CA ASN A 73 -7.50 -4.63 -0.99
C ASN A 73 -8.74 -5.01 -1.81
N TYR A 74 -9.01 -4.25 -2.86
CA TYR A 74 -10.23 -4.34 -3.65
C TYR A 74 -9.95 -4.16 -5.14
N PHE A 75 -10.61 -4.98 -5.98
CA PHE A 75 -10.64 -4.81 -7.43
C PHE A 75 -12.04 -5.14 -7.97
N ASP A 76 -12.64 -4.19 -8.64
CA ASP A 76 -14.00 -4.25 -9.21
C ASP A 76 -14.15 -5.14 -10.46
N ARG A 77 -13.09 -5.88 -10.86
CA ARG A 77 -13.06 -6.73 -12.07
C ARG A 77 -13.50 -6.00 -13.35
N ASN A 78 -13.23 -4.69 -13.45
CA ASN A 78 -13.68 -3.81 -14.54
C ASN A 78 -15.22 -3.79 -14.71
N ASN A 79 -15.96 -4.10 -13.65
CA ASN A 79 -17.42 -4.07 -13.61
C ASN A 79 -17.91 -2.90 -12.76
N LYS A 80 -18.45 -1.87 -13.40
CA LYS A 80 -18.94 -0.66 -12.71
C LYS A 80 -20.07 -0.95 -11.71
N ALA A 81 -20.81 -2.06 -11.86
CA ALA A 81 -21.82 -2.46 -10.88
C ALA A 81 -21.20 -2.87 -9.52
N LEU A 82 -19.90 -3.13 -9.48
CA LEU A 82 -19.14 -3.40 -8.25
C LEU A 82 -18.45 -2.17 -7.67
N TRP A 83 -18.65 -1.00 -8.24
CA TRP A 83 -18.17 0.25 -7.67
C TRP A 83 -18.92 0.57 -6.37
N TRP A 84 -18.27 1.31 -5.50
CA TRP A 84 -18.82 1.63 -4.18
C TRP A 84 -19.94 2.66 -4.19
N GLY A 85 -20.15 3.34 -5.34
CA GLY A 85 -21.11 4.43 -5.50
C GLY A 85 -20.55 5.79 -5.07
N GLU A 86 -21.20 6.84 -5.55
CA GLU A 86 -20.69 8.22 -5.43
C GLU A 86 -20.45 8.65 -3.98
N SER A 87 -21.35 8.31 -3.05
CA SER A 87 -21.21 8.68 -1.63
C SER A 87 -19.94 8.11 -1.01
N ALA A 88 -19.70 6.80 -1.20
CA ALA A 88 -18.54 6.13 -0.63
C ALA A 88 -17.23 6.58 -1.30
N GLN A 89 -17.27 6.80 -2.62
CA GLN A 89 -16.15 7.32 -3.38
C GLN A 89 -15.78 8.75 -2.93
N ALA A 90 -16.76 9.63 -2.78
CA ALA A 90 -16.53 10.98 -2.27
C ALA A 90 -15.99 10.95 -0.83
N ALA A 91 -16.59 10.14 0.04
CA ALA A 91 -16.13 9.99 1.42
C ALA A 91 -14.66 9.57 1.52
N LEU A 92 -14.21 8.63 0.67
CA LEU A 92 -12.79 8.21 0.65
C LEU A 92 -11.88 9.35 0.16
N VAL A 93 -12.24 10.05 -0.91
CA VAL A 93 -11.44 11.16 -1.44
C VAL A 93 -11.32 12.28 -0.41
N ASP A 94 -12.44 12.66 0.23
CA ASP A 94 -12.47 13.73 1.24
C ASP A 94 -11.70 13.32 2.50
N PHE A 95 -11.78 12.04 2.91
CA PHE A 95 -10.98 11.47 4.01
C PHE A 95 -9.49 11.68 3.77
N VAL A 96 -8.99 11.32 2.58
CA VAL A 96 -7.58 11.52 2.25
C VAL A 96 -7.25 13.00 2.19
N ARG A 97 -8.04 13.83 1.49
CA ARG A 97 -7.79 15.26 1.37
C ARG A 97 -7.75 16.00 2.71
N ALA A 98 -8.52 15.52 3.69
CA ALA A 98 -8.53 16.05 5.06
C ALA A 98 -7.29 15.69 5.88
N GLY A 99 -6.31 14.97 5.31
CA GLY A 99 -5.03 14.67 5.98
C GLY A 99 -4.88 13.25 6.49
N LYS A 100 -5.86 12.38 6.23
CA LYS A 100 -5.83 10.97 6.62
C LYS A 100 -5.02 10.13 5.62
N GLY A 101 -4.67 8.91 6.04
CA GLY A 101 -3.83 7.99 5.28
C GLY A 101 -4.60 7.04 4.37
N LEU A 102 -4.01 6.72 3.23
CA LEU A 102 -4.47 5.65 2.34
C LEU A 102 -3.31 4.70 2.00
N VAL A 103 -3.56 3.40 2.04
CA VAL A 103 -2.70 2.39 1.43
C VAL A 103 -3.44 1.74 0.28
N VAL A 104 -2.84 1.77 -0.90
CA VAL A 104 -3.31 1.02 -2.08
C VAL A 104 -2.45 -0.22 -2.22
N TYR A 105 -3.08 -1.37 -2.04
CA TYR A 105 -2.38 -2.64 -1.99
C TYR A 105 -2.49 -3.39 -3.31
N HIS A 106 -1.33 -3.73 -3.88
CA HIS A 106 -1.15 -4.64 -5.03
C HIS A 106 -2.15 -4.37 -6.16
N PHE A 107 -3.03 -5.32 -6.47
CA PHE A 107 -3.95 -5.23 -7.61
C PHE A 107 -5.05 -4.17 -7.47
N SER A 108 -5.16 -3.52 -6.33
CA SER A 108 -6.07 -2.37 -6.17
C SER A 108 -5.70 -1.19 -7.07
N VAL A 109 -4.46 -1.12 -7.58
CA VAL A 109 -4.07 -0.14 -8.62
C VAL A 109 -4.83 -0.34 -9.94
N ALA A 110 -5.42 -1.52 -10.16
CA ALA A 110 -6.26 -1.81 -11.32
C ALA A 110 -7.72 -1.41 -11.12
N ALA A 111 -8.15 -1.16 -9.89
CA ALA A 111 -9.54 -0.88 -9.56
C ALA A 111 -10.04 0.42 -10.21
N PHE A 112 -11.36 0.48 -10.41
CA PHE A 112 -12.12 1.67 -10.76
C PHE A 112 -11.61 2.40 -12.01
N ASN A 113 -11.38 1.65 -13.08
CA ASN A 113 -10.93 2.22 -14.35
C ASN A 113 -11.89 3.30 -14.87
N GLY A 114 -11.39 4.54 -14.96
CA GLY A 114 -12.15 5.73 -15.33
C GLY A 114 -12.71 6.54 -14.15
N TRP A 115 -12.40 6.17 -12.90
CA TRP A 115 -12.61 7.05 -11.76
C TRP A 115 -11.34 7.90 -11.55
N GLU A 116 -11.37 9.11 -12.09
CA GLU A 116 -10.21 10.00 -12.17
C GLU A 116 -9.56 10.30 -10.81
N GLN A 117 -10.37 10.48 -9.75
CA GLN A 117 -9.84 10.75 -8.43
C GLN A 117 -9.07 9.55 -7.86
N TRP A 118 -9.54 8.32 -8.13
CA TRP A 118 -8.80 7.11 -7.76
C TRP A 118 -7.46 7.02 -8.48
N GLU A 119 -7.45 7.34 -9.77
CA GLU A 119 -6.22 7.34 -10.55
C GLU A 119 -5.19 8.35 -10.03
N LYS A 120 -5.65 9.52 -9.58
CA LYS A 120 -4.81 10.53 -8.93
C LYS A 120 -4.31 10.06 -7.55
N LEU A 121 -5.17 9.43 -6.76
CA LEU A 121 -4.76 8.85 -5.46
C LEU A 121 -3.66 7.81 -5.64
N CYS A 122 -3.80 6.89 -6.60
CA CYS A 122 -2.82 5.84 -6.85
C CYS A 122 -1.49 6.37 -7.44
N GLY A 123 -1.51 7.42 -8.26
CA GLY A 123 -0.34 7.91 -8.98
C GLY A 123 0.11 7.02 -10.13
N GLY A 124 0.12 5.70 -9.95
CA GLY A 124 0.39 4.67 -10.96
C GLY A 124 -0.74 3.65 -11.01
N ASN A 125 -1.22 3.31 -12.21
CA ASN A 125 -2.43 2.51 -12.37
C ASN A 125 -2.28 1.44 -13.45
N TRP A 126 -2.78 0.23 -13.17
CA TRP A 126 -2.96 -0.77 -14.22
C TRP A 126 -4.23 -0.44 -14.99
N ARG A 127 -4.12 -0.35 -16.31
CA ARG A 127 -5.25 -0.02 -17.18
C ARG A 127 -5.29 -0.96 -18.40
N PRO A 128 -6.43 -1.11 -19.08
CA PRO A 128 -6.51 -1.89 -20.30
C PRO A 128 -5.42 -1.48 -21.27
N ASN A 129 -4.69 -2.46 -21.81
CA ASN A 129 -3.55 -2.29 -22.72
C ASN A 129 -2.32 -1.56 -22.13
N GLN A 130 -2.30 -1.29 -20.83
CA GLN A 130 -1.17 -0.66 -20.17
C GLN A 130 -1.01 -1.19 -18.74
N GLY A 131 -0.09 -2.11 -18.59
CA GLY A 131 0.17 -2.88 -17.38
C GLY A 131 0.34 -4.35 -17.70
N HIS A 132 1.28 -5.00 -17.08
CA HIS A 132 1.45 -6.45 -17.04
C HIS A 132 2.16 -6.84 -15.74
N HIS A 133 2.29 -8.13 -15.51
CA HIS A 133 3.12 -8.68 -14.44
C HIS A 133 4.02 -9.77 -15.02
N SER A 134 5.17 -9.97 -14.40
CA SER A 134 6.01 -11.13 -14.66
C SER A 134 5.33 -12.44 -14.21
N PRO A 135 5.77 -13.61 -14.67
CA PRO A 135 5.56 -14.82 -13.90
C PRO A 135 6.09 -14.64 -12.48
N LYS A 136 5.51 -15.35 -11.50
CA LYS A 136 6.04 -15.33 -10.12
C LYS A 136 7.48 -15.80 -10.10
N HIS A 137 8.33 -15.04 -9.42
CA HIS A 137 9.76 -15.33 -9.28
C HIS A 137 10.36 -14.55 -8.11
N ASP A 138 11.59 -14.86 -7.78
CA ASP A 138 12.39 -14.11 -6.81
C ASP A 138 12.97 -12.88 -7.49
N PHE A 139 12.82 -11.70 -6.90
CA PHE A 139 13.45 -10.47 -7.40
C PHE A 139 13.93 -9.55 -6.28
N MET A 140 14.89 -8.70 -6.64
CA MET A 140 15.41 -7.69 -5.72
C MET A 140 14.60 -6.40 -5.85
N VAL A 141 14.11 -5.92 -4.72
CA VAL A 141 13.51 -4.58 -4.59
C VAL A 141 14.65 -3.62 -4.23
N GLU A 142 15.01 -2.74 -5.16
CA GLU A 142 16.04 -1.72 -4.96
C GLU A 142 15.46 -0.44 -4.37
N ILE A 143 15.99 -0.03 -3.22
CA ILE A 143 15.60 1.22 -2.57
C ILE A 143 16.32 2.37 -3.28
N ILE A 144 15.57 3.16 -4.04
CA ILE A 144 16.11 4.31 -4.79
C ILE A 144 15.98 5.64 -4.02
N ASP A 145 14.99 5.75 -3.15
CA ASP A 145 14.84 6.89 -2.25
C ASP A 145 15.17 6.48 -0.81
N ARG A 146 16.39 6.75 -0.39
CA ARG A 146 16.93 6.31 0.91
C ARG A 146 16.66 7.29 2.06
N GLU A 147 16.12 8.48 1.75
CA GLU A 147 15.84 9.52 2.74
C GLU A 147 14.36 9.58 3.16
N HIS A 148 13.48 8.97 2.36
CA HIS A 148 12.06 8.94 2.70
C HIS A 148 11.81 8.12 3.99
N PRO A 149 10.95 8.57 4.92
CA PRO A 149 10.73 7.88 6.21
C PRO A 149 10.41 6.38 6.08
N ILE A 150 9.70 5.96 5.04
CA ILE A 150 9.35 4.55 4.79
C ILE A 150 10.61 3.71 4.57
N THR A 151 11.55 4.22 3.79
CA THR A 151 12.72 3.47 3.30
C THR A 151 14.01 3.79 4.04
N LYS A 152 14.02 4.87 4.81
CA LYS A 152 15.19 5.29 5.57
C LYS A 152 15.68 4.19 6.51
N GLY A 153 16.98 3.86 6.41
CA GLY A 153 17.64 2.82 7.18
C GLY A 153 17.45 1.40 6.66
N LEU A 154 16.62 1.16 5.66
CA LEU A 154 16.53 -0.15 5.02
C LEU A 154 17.79 -0.47 4.21
N PRO A 155 18.15 -1.76 4.05
CA PRO A 155 19.18 -2.20 3.11
C PRO A 155 18.89 -1.66 1.70
N PRO A 156 19.94 -1.40 0.87
CA PRO A 156 19.75 -0.87 -0.48
C PRO A 156 18.95 -1.81 -1.39
N LYS A 157 18.98 -3.11 -1.11
CA LYS A 157 18.26 -4.16 -1.83
C LYS A 157 17.60 -5.10 -0.84
N LEU A 158 16.35 -5.46 -1.12
CA LEU A 158 15.56 -6.40 -0.33
C LEU A 158 15.07 -7.52 -1.25
N LEU A 159 15.25 -8.77 -0.85
CA LEU A 159 14.74 -9.91 -1.62
C LEU A 159 13.22 -10.03 -1.40
N GLN A 160 12.45 -10.02 -2.49
CA GLN A 160 11.04 -10.42 -2.51
C GLN A 160 10.95 -11.77 -3.22
N PRO A 161 10.79 -12.87 -2.48
CA PRO A 161 10.70 -14.20 -3.08
C PRO A 161 9.30 -14.48 -3.61
N ASP A 162 9.23 -15.25 -4.69
CA ASP A 162 8.05 -15.85 -5.30
C ASP A 162 6.84 -14.90 -5.42
N ASP A 163 7.06 -13.72 -6.02
CA ASP A 163 6.04 -12.69 -6.18
C ASP A 163 5.90 -12.26 -7.65
N GLU A 164 4.83 -11.53 -7.99
CA GLU A 164 4.62 -10.90 -9.29
C GLU A 164 5.23 -9.50 -9.31
N LEU A 165 6.08 -9.25 -10.30
CA LEU A 165 6.59 -7.91 -10.57
C LEU A 165 5.62 -7.18 -11.51
N TYR A 166 5.03 -6.07 -11.05
CA TYR A 166 4.16 -5.24 -11.88
C TYR A 166 4.96 -4.28 -12.73
N ALA A 167 4.64 -4.24 -14.01
CA ALA A 167 5.36 -3.45 -14.99
C ALA A 167 4.44 -2.64 -15.90
N ASN A 168 4.99 -1.62 -16.55
CA ASN A 168 4.33 -0.80 -17.56
C ASN A 168 2.99 -0.20 -17.13
N LEU A 169 2.89 0.26 -15.88
CA LEU A 169 1.71 0.94 -15.36
C LEU A 169 1.51 2.30 -16.07
N ARG A 170 0.27 2.79 -16.11
CA ARG A 170 -0.05 4.16 -16.53
C ARG A 170 0.16 5.12 -15.35
N TRP A 171 1.05 6.09 -15.54
CA TRP A 171 1.42 7.05 -14.52
C TRP A 171 0.70 8.38 -14.68
N GLN A 172 0.39 9.02 -13.56
CA GLN A 172 0.02 10.43 -13.49
C GLN A 172 1.23 11.32 -13.82
N PRO A 173 1.07 12.64 -14.04
CA PRO A 173 2.20 13.57 -14.16
C PRO A 173 3.23 13.36 -13.04
N ARG A 174 4.53 13.46 -13.37
CA ARG A 174 5.65 13.05 -12.50
C ARG A 174 5.69 13.79 -11.15
N GLU A 175 5.19 14.99 -11.10
CA GLU A 175 5.08 15.82 -9.89
C GLU A 175 4.05 15.29 -8.87
N ASN A 176 3.17 14.38 -9.25
CA ASN A 176 2.07 13.89 -8.42
C ASN A 176 2.42 12.63 -7.62
N TYR A 177 3.64 12.08 -7.79
CA TYR A 177 4.05 10.88 -7.06
C TYR A 177 5.57 10.84 -6.89
N ARG A 178 6.04 10.07 -5.89
CA ARG A 178 7.45 9.85 -5.57
C ARG A 178 7.73 8.36 -5.48
N ILE A 179 8.64 7.86 -6.32
CA ILE A 179 9.03 6.45 -6.33
C ILE A 179 10.04 6.22 -5.20
N LEU A 180 9.84 5.18 -4.41
CA LEU A 180 10.68 4.81 -3.29
C LEU A 180 11.57 3.61 -3.59
N ALA A 181 11.05 2.64 -4.34
CA ALA A 181 11.78 1.44 -4.71
C ALA A 181 11.33 0.90 -6.07
N THR A 182 12.25 0.24 -6.77
CA THR A 182 12.02 -0.38 -8.07
C THR A 182 12.48 -1.84 -8.08
N ALA A 183 12.10 -2.59 -9.12
CA ALA A 183 12.66 -3.90 -9.41
C ALA A 183 12.85 -4.05 -10.93
N TRP A 184 13.90 -4.81 -11.30
CA TRP A 184 14.26 -5.08 -12.69
C TRP A 184 13.37 -6.16 -13.30
N ASP A 185 12.70 -5.85 -14.40
CA ASP A 185 11.86 -6.78 -15.15
C ASP A 185 12.70 -7.47 -16.24
N ASP A 186 13.13 -8.71 -16.01
CA ASP A 186 14.08 -9.41 -16.86
C ASP A 186 13.39 -10.02 -18.10
N HIS A 187 13.92 -9.76 -19.29
CA HIS A 187 13.48 -10.36 -20.54
C HIS A 187 13.43 -11.90 -20.50
N SER A 188 14.33 -12.53 -19.76
CA SER A 188 14.42 -13.99 -19.69
C SER A 188 13.19 -14.65 -19.08
N LEU A 189 12.42 -13.93 -18.27
CA LEU A 189 11.18 -14.39 -17.63
C LEU A 189 10.07 -14.71 -18.64
N TYR A 190 10.13 -14.15 -19.83
CA TYR A 190 9.08 -14.23 -20.84
C TYR A 190 9.42 -15.20 -22.00
N GLY A 191 10.40 -16.08 -21.79
CA GLY A 191 10.76 -17.14 -22.75
C GLY A 191 9.71 -18.25 -22.87
N GLY A 192 9.70 -18.97 -23.99
CA GLY A 192 8.88 -20.15 -24.18
C GLY A 192 7.38 -19.87 -24.39
N LYS A 193 6.52 -20.43 -23.52
CA LYS A 193 5.05 -20.27 -23.63
C LYS A 193 4.51 -18.99 -22.97
N ALA A 194 5.33 -18.26 -22.24
CA ALA A 194 4.91 -17.00 -21.63
C ALA A 194 4.58 -15.97 -22.72
N ARG A 195 3.46 -15.25 -22.54
CA ARG A 195 3.11 -14.17 -23.47
C ARG A 195 4.14 -13.06 -23.30
N GLN A 196 4.83 -12.74 -24.39
CA GLN A 196 5.75 -11.60 -24.41
C GLN A 196 4.96 -10.29 -24.24
N PRO A 197 5.27 -9.48 -23.23
CA PRO A 197 4.67 -8.17 -23.12
C PRO A 197 5.19 -7.26 -24.24
N THR A 198 4.38 -6.31 -24.68
CA THR A 198 4.73 -5.36 -25.74
C THR A 198 5.66 -4.24 -25.24
N ALA A 199 5.73 -4.02 -23.95
CA ALA A 199 6.59 -3.02 -23.32
C ALA A 199 6.86 -3.42 -21.86
N GLY A 200 8.02 -3.04 -21.32
CA GLY A 200 8.36 -3.23 -19.92
C GLY A 200 9.61 -4.05 -19.68
N PRO A 201 9.78 -5.27 -20.26
CA PRO A 201 10.97 -6.06 -20.01
C PRO A 201 12.27 -5.33 -20.35
N GLY A 202 13.29 -5.50 -19.50
CA GLY A 202 14.56 -4.80 -19.62
C GLY A 202 14.55 -3.39 -19.03
N LEU A 203 13.61 -3.10 -18.13
CA LEU A 203 13.50 -1.83 -17.41
C LEU A 203 13.27 -2.08 -15.92
N ASP A 204 13.60 -1.07 -15.12
CA ASP A 204 13.19 -0.99 -13.72
C ASP A 204 11.77 -0.46 -13.60
N HIS A 205 10.94 -1.16 -12.83
CA HIS A 205 9.57 -0.74 -12.56
C HIS A 205 9.34 -0.42 -11.09
N PRO A 206 8.54 0.63 -10.78
CA PRO A 206 8.22 0.98 -9.41
C PRO A 206 7.46 -0.13 -8.69
N MET A 207 7.97 -0.53 -7.51
CA MET A 207 7.33 -1.48 -6.60
C MET A 207 6.72 -0.78 -5.40
N LEU A 208 7.34 0.32 -4.94
CA LEU A 208 6.87 1.13 -3.82
C LEU A 208 6.89 2.60 -4.24
N TRP A 209 5.79 3.31 -4.00
CA TRP A 209 5.71 4.75 -4.24
C TRP A 209 4.70 5.42 -3.33
N VAL A 210 4.75 6.74 -3.30
CA VAL A 210 3.81 7.58 -2.54
C VAL A 210 3.23 8.66 -3.43
N SER A 211 2.03 9.11 -3.09
CA SER A 211 1.41 10.32 -3.61
C SER A 211 0.79 11.14 -2.47
N GLU A 212 0.48 12.39 -2.73
CA GLU A 212 -0.17 13.29 -1.79
C GLU A 212 -1.41 13.92 -2.43
N GLN A 213 -2.48 14.02 -1.65
CA GLN A 213 -3.73 14.64 -2.10
C GLN A 213 -4.30 15.52 -0.99
N GLY A 214 -4.28 16.85 -1.20
CA GLY A 214 -4.59 17.79 -0.14
C GLY A 214 -3.55 17.71 0.99
N ALA A 215 -4.00 17.45 2.22
CA ALA A 215 -3.12 17.21 3.36
C ALA A 215 -2.86 15.70 3.60
N GLY A 216 -3.48 14.82 2.83
CA GLY A 216 -3.40 13.37 3.02
C GLY A 216 -2.26 12.71 2.25
N ARG A 217 -1.91 11.52 2.71
CA ARG A 217 -0.78 10.74 2.21
C ARG A 217 -1.25 9.37 1.72
N VAL A 218 -0.75 8.99 0.57
CA VAL A 218 -1.05 7.69 -0.03
C VAL A 218 0.25 6.91 -0.19
N PHE A 219 0.29 5.72 0.36
CA PHE A 219 1.34 4.74 0.09
C PHE A 219 0.80 3.65 -0.81
N VAL A 220 1.55 3.30 -1.84
CA VAL A 220 1.19 2.25 -2.78
C VAL A 220 2.30 1.20 -2.80
N THR A 221 1.90 -0.06 -2.70
CA THR A 221 2.78 -1.22 -2.89
C THR A 221 2.25 -2.10 -4.01
N ALA A 222 3.11 -2.39 -4.99
CA ALA A 222 2.84 -3.36 -6.05
C ALA A 222 3.21 -4.80 -5.64
N LEU A 223 3.86 -4.98 -4.48
CA LEU A 223 4.21 -6.29 -3.93
C LEU A 223 3.00 -6.99 -3.32
N GLY A 224 3.07 -8.33 -3.23
CA GLY A 224 2.15 -9.09 -2.39
C GLY A 224 1.03 -9.82 -3.12
N HIS A 225 1.33 -10.53 -4.20
CA HIS A 225 0.35 -11.26 -5.01
C HIS A 225 -0.53 -12.22 -4.21
N ASP A 226 0.03 -12.95 -3.26
CA ASP A 226 -0.63 -14.02 -2.51
C ASP A 226 -0.17 -14.12 -1.04
N ALA A 227 -0.71 -15.09 -0.30
CA ALA A 227 -0.39 -15.30 1.10
C ALA A 227 1.11 -15.54 1.37
N PRO A 228 1.87 -16.35 0.61
CA PRO A 228 3.32 -16.43 0.71
C PRO A 228 4.02 -15.08 0.51
N ALA A 229 3.69 -14.35 -0.56
CA ALA A 229 4.33 -13.08 -0.90
C ALA A 229 4.14 -12.01 0.18
N VAL A 230 2.92 -11.88 0.77
CA VAL A 230 2.66 -10.94 1.87
C VAL A 230 3.24 -11.37 3.21
N SER A 231 3.69 -12.62 3.34
CA SER A 231 4.30 -13.13 4.56
C SER A 231 5.82 -12.91 4.59
N THR A 232 6.41 -12.38 3.53
CA THR A 232 7.86 -12.15 3.43
C THR A 232 8.30 -10.97 4.31
N PRO A 233 9.54 -11.00 4.84
CA PRO A 233 10.07 -9.87 5.62
C PRO A 233 10.07 -8.56 4.82
N THR A 234 10.39 -8.60 3.53
CA THR A 234 10.41 -7.44 2.63
C THR A 234 9.04 -6.80 2.55
N PHE A 235 8.00 -7.59 2.27
CA PHE A 235 6.64 -7.09 2.21
C PHE A 235 6.20 -6.52 3.57
N GLN A 236 6.30 -7.30 4.64
CA GLN A 236 5.80 -6.89 5.96
C GLN A 236 6.47 -5.62 6.47
N THR A 237 7.81 -5.51 6.30
CA THR A 237 8.54 -4.31 6.71
C THR A 237 8.08 -3.08 5.92
N THR A 238 8.03 -3.18 4.60
CA THR A 238 7.67 -2.02 3.76
C THR A 238 6.20 -1.64 3.89
N PHE A 239 5.32 -2.62 4.03
CA PHE A 239 3.88 -2.43 4.21
C PHE A 239 3.54 -1.75 5.55
N THR A 240 4.08 -2.24 6.67
CA THR A 240 3.79 -1.68 7.99
C THR A 240 4.35 -0.28 8.16
N ARG A 241 5.58 -0.01 7.67
CA ARG A 241 6.18 1.31 7.64
C ARG A 241 5.44 2.27 6.72
N GLY A 242 5.01 1.78 5.54
CA GLY A 242 4.17 2.54 4.61
C GLY A 242 2.83 2.94 5.20
N ALA A 243 2.18 2.01 5.91
CA ALA A 243 0.92 2.23 6.60
C ALA A 243 1.07 3.28 7.73
N GLU A 244 2.12 3.18 8.55
CA GLU A 244 2.37 4.16 9.61
C GLU A 244 2.65 5.55 9.03
N TRP A 245 3.46 5.64 7.98
CA TRP A 245 3.74 6.92 7.32
C TRP A 245 2.46 7.53 6.71
N ALA A 246 1.68 6.73 6.01
CA ALA A 246 0.43 7.24 5.43
C ALA A 246 -0.49 7.84 6.49
N ALA A 247 -0.65 7.17 7.62
CA ALA A 247 -1.48 7.65 8.73
C ALA A 247 -0.92 8.89 9.42
N THR A 248 0.40 8.97 9.64
CA THR A 248 1.01 9.92 10.60
C THR A 248 2.01 10.90 9.99
N GLY A 249 2.50 10.65 8.78
CA GLY A 249 3.62 11.36 8.16
C GLY A 249 5.00 10.96 8.72
N LYS A 250 5.05 9.99 9.64
CA LYS A 250 6.29 9.53 10.31
C LYS A 250 6.39 8.02 10.27
N VAL A 251 7.58 7.50 10.54
CA VAL A 251 7.81 6.08 10.78
C VAL A 251 8.59 5.94 12.08
N THR A 252 7.99 5.28 13.05
CA THR A 252 8.58 4.98 14.38
C THR A 252 8.83 3.48 14.57
N LEU A 253 8.27 2.65 13.67
CA LEU A 253 8.51 1.22 13.68
C LEU A 253 10.00 0.93 13.47
N PRO A 254 10.56 -0.04 14.23
CA PRO A 254 11.96 -0.39 14.13
C PRO A 254 12.30 -0.95 12.74
N LEU A 255 13.58 -0.95 12.43
CA LEU A 255 14.12 -1.71 11.31
C LEU A 255 14.10 -3.20 11.66
N PRO A 256 13.95 -4.11 10.67
CA PRO A 256 13.96 -5.54 10.89
C PRO A 256 15.30 -6.06 11.39
#